data_7d0e1a40f2a884111f09da2bc846fa91
#
_entry.id   7d0e1a40f2a884111f09da2bc846fa91
#
_cell.length_a   1.000
_cell.length_b   1.000
_cell.length_c   1.000
_cell.angle_alpha   90.00
_cell.angle_beta   90.00
_cell.angle_gamma   90.00
#
_symmetry.space_group_name_H-M   'P 1'
#
loop_
_entity.id
_entity.type
_entity.pdbx_description
1 polymer ?
#
loop_
_entity_poly.entity_id
_entity_poly.type
_entity_poly.pdbx_seq_one_letter_code
_entity_poly.pdbx_strand_id
1 'polypeptide(L)'
;MSHWWFNGEYAGGEVERTFASLEAIFALQGEQITRAPLSHVIRVTVAGRRFYVKRYVGNGKSAWRRWFGLRGWLGPQRVRSEWRNLRAFRAWGIPTPSVVAYGIEQRLGAFVRGALVTEELRETTDLSSMTRSNDPRLSDRRWVAEVARQVAAATQSMHAAGFVHNDLKWRNLLVDRSD
;
A
#
# COMPACT_ATOMS: atom_id res chain seq x y z
N MET A 1 -7.85 5.89 -21.37
CA MET A 1 -6.84 6.81 -20.77
C MET A 1 -6.02 6.02 -19.77
N SER A 2 -4.69 6.09 -19.87
CA SER A 2 -3.76 5.52 -18.88
C SER A 2 -3.07 6.69 -18.18
N HIS A 3 -2.95 6.61 -16.87
CA HIS A 3 -2.21 7.56 -16.05
C HIS A 3 -1.13 6.78 -15.30
N TRP A 4 0.11 7.25 -15.40
CA TRP A 4 1.26 6.71 -14.69
C TRP A 4 2.00 7.84 -13.97
N TRP A 5 2.36 7.59 -12.72
CA TRP A 5 3.17 8.47 -11.90
C TRP A 5 4.34 7.67 -11.32
N PHE A 6 5.52 8.24 -11.36
CA PHE A 6 6.75 7.67 -10.81
C PHE A 6 7.42 8.69 -9.89
N ASN A 7 7.94 8.22 -8.76
CA ASN A 7 8.60 9.08 -7.79
C ASN A 7 10.04 9.39 -8.24
N GLY A 8 10.36 10.66 -8.45
CA GLY A 8 11.66 11.12 -8.90
C GLY A 8 12.83 10.75 -7.99
N GLU A 9 12.60 10.44 -6.70
CA GLU A 9 13.62 9.94 -5.77
C GLU A 9 14.24 8.60 -6.24
N TYR A 10 13.57 7.87 -7.11
CA TYR A 10 13.99 6.57 -7.65
C TYR A 10 14.43 6.64 -9.11
N ALA A 11 14.52 7.86 -9.68
CA ALA A 11 14.87 8.05 -11.08
C ALA A 11 16.34 7.67 -11.39
N GLY A 12 16.60 7.39 -12.67
CA GLY A 12 17.95 7.21 -13.22
C GLY A 12 18.55 5.82 -13.06
N GLY A 13 17.77 4.80 -12.65
CA GLY A 13 18.34 3.48 -12.37
C GLY A 13 17.51 2.29 -12.83
N GLU A 14 17.86 1.12 -12.31
CA GLU A 14 17.15 -0.14 -12.56
C GLU A 14 15.72 -0.09 -12.04
N VAL A 15 15.48 0.60 -10.92
CA VAL A 15 14.14 0.76 -10.30
C VAL A 15 13.19 1.48 -11.27
N GLU A 16 13.65 2.57 -11.90
CA GLU A 16 12.85 3.29 -12.87
C GLU A 16 12.54 2.42 -14.09
N ARG A 17 13.54 1.74 -14.65
CA ARG A 17 13.33 0.83 -15.79
C ARG A 17 12.35 -0.29 -15.47
N THR A 18 12.47 -0.87 -14.28
CA THR A 18 11.60 -1.98 -13.85
C THR A 18 10.15 -1.53 -13.66
N PHE A 19 9.95 -0.33 -13.14
CA PHE A 19 8.62 0.23 -12.85
C PHE A 19 8.24 1.37 -13.81
N ALA A 20 8.67 1.28 -15.07
CA ALA A 20 8.52 2.36 -16.06
C ALA A 20 7.06 2.58 -16.50
N SER A 21 6.21 1.57 -16.45
CA SER A 21 4.83 1.65 -16.92
C SER A 21 3.91 0.65 -16.24
N LEU A 22 2.60 0.83 -16.43
CA LEU A 22 1.60 -0.11 -15.94
C LEU A 22 1.74 -1.48 -16.62
N GLU A 23 2.10 -1.52 -17.90
CA GLU A 23 2.38 -2.74 -18.66
C GLU A 23 3.56 -3.49 -18.06
N ALA A 24 4.67 -2.81 -17.81
CA ALA A 24 5.86 -3.37 -17.18
C ALA A 24 5.50 -3.98 -15.81
N ILE A 25 4.75 -3.25 -14.98
CA ILE A 25 4.29 -3.73 -13.67
C ILE A 25 3.48 -5.02 -13.79
N PHE A 26 2.57 -5.12 -14.77
CA PHE A 26 1.73 -6.32 -14.93
C PHE A 26 2.49 -7.52 -15.52
N ALA A 27 3.61 -7.30 -16.18
CA ALA A 27 4.50 -8.34 -16.70
C ALA A 27 5.49 -8.89 -15.63
N LEU A 28 5.73 -8.16 -14.53
CA LEU A 28 6.71 -8.57 -13.51
C LEU A 28 6.34 -9.94 -12.91
N GLN A 29 7.38 -10.71 -12.61
CA GLN A 29 7.29 -11.91 -11.78
C GLN A 29 7.89 -11.60 -10.41
N GLY A 30 7.40 -12.26 -9.37
CA GLY A 30 7.89 -12.07 -8.01
C GLY A 30 7.23 -13.03 -7.03
N GLU A 31 7.68 -12.99 -5.80
CA GLU A 31 7.12 -13.78 -4.72
C GLU A 31 5.68 -13.33 -4.42
N GLN A 32 4.74 -14.24 -4.49
CA GLN A 32 3.34 -13.92 -4.21
C GLN A 32 3.11 -13.79 -2.71
N ILE A 33 2.73 -12.61 -2.25
CA ILE A 33 2.44 -12.32 -0.83
C ILE A 33 0.95 -12.49 -0.53
N THR A 34 0.08 -11.91 -1.36
CA THR A 34 -1.36 -12.07 -1.18
C THR A 34 -2.05 -12.23 -2.53
N ARG A 35 -3.17 -12.96 -2.51
CA ARG A 35 -4.05 -13.10 -3.67
C ARG A 35 -5.50 -12.94 -3.23
N ALA A 36 -6.17 -11.96 -3.78
CA ALA A 36 -7.59 -11.72 -3.61
C ALA A 36 -8.25 -11.58 -4.99
N PRO A 37 -9.58 -11.76 -5.12
CA PRO A 37 -10.26 -11.75 -6.43
C PRO A 37 -10.01 -10.50 -7.28
N LEU A 38 -9.79 -9.36 -6.66
CA LEU A 38 -9.65 -8.05 -7.32
C LEU A 38 -8.28 -7.41 -7.12
N SER A 39 -7.40 -8.01 -6.34
CA SER A 39 -6.05 -7.50 -6.14
C SER A 39 -5.11 -8.62 -5.71
N HIS A 40 -3.87 -8.51 -6.12
CA HIS A 40 -2.79 -9.37 -5.66
C HIS A 40 -1.54 -8.56 -5.40
N VAL A 41 -0.74 -9.02 -4.47
CA VAL A 41 0.52 -8.38 -4.09
C VAL A 41 1.64 -9.37 -4.35
N ILE A 42 2.65 -8.92 -5.07
CA ILE A 42 3.92 -9.61 -5.21
C ILE A 42 5.03 -8.80 -4.56
N ARG A 43 6.07 -9.48 -4.09
CA ARG A 43 7.31 -8.88 -3.65
C ARG A 43 8.37 -9.10 -4.72
N VAL A 44 9.08 -8.05 -5.09
CA VAL A 44 10.19 -8.09 -6.06
C VAL A 44 11.42 -7.45 -5.45
N THR A 45 12.61 -7.94 -5.85
CA THR A 45 13.88 -7.33 -5.48
C THR A 45 14.49 -6.69 -6.72
N VAL A 46 14.79 -5.40 -6.65
CA VAL A 46 15.38 -4.61 -7.73
C VAL A 46 16.51 -3.77 -7.13
N ALA A 47 17.69 -3.84 -7.73
CA ALA A 47 18.88 -3.13 -7.25
C ALA A 47 19.16 -3.35 -5.74
N GLY A 48 18.98 -4.59 -5.24
CA GLY A 48 19.18 -4.94 -3.82
C GLY A 48 18.14 -4.40 -2.84
N ARG A 49 17.07 -3.76 -3.33
CA ARG A 49 15.96 -3.23 -2.54
C ARG A 49 14.71 -4.05 -2.79
N ARG A 50 13.87 -4.22 -1.77
CA ARG A 50 12.61 -4.97 -1.88
C ARG A 50 11.43 -4.02 -2.03
N PHE A 51 10.51 -4.39 -2.92
CA PHE A 51 9.32 -3.61 -3.25
C PHE A 51 8.09 -4.50 -3.21
N TYR A 52 6.98 -3.95 -2.70
CA TYR A 52 5.66 -4.55 -2.81
C TYR A 52 4.94 -3.93 -4.01
N VAL A 53 4.54 -4.79 -4.92
CA VAL A 53 3.79 -4.42 -6.13
C VAL A 53 2.37 -4.92 -5.97
N LYS A 54 1.45 -4.01 -5.66
CA LYS A 54 0.03 -4.30 -5.53
C LYS A 54 -0.68 -3.99 -6.84
N ARG A 55 -1.22 -5.02 -7.45
CA ARG A 55 -1.97 -4.95 -8.71
C ARG A 55 -3.45 -5.05 -8.43
N TYR A 56 -4.23 -4.23 -9.10
CA TYR A 56 -5.68 -4.21 -9.03
C TYR A 56 -6.26 -4.49 -10.39
N VAL A 57 -7.24 -5.39 -10.46
CA VAL A 57 -7.94 -5.72 -11.70
C VAL A 57 -9.41 -5.37 -11.58
N GLY A 58 -9.95 -4.76 -12.62
CA GLY A 58 -11.38 -4.49 -12.71
C GLY A 58 -12.16 -5.78 -12.99
N ASN A 59 -13.39 -5.86 -12.50
CA ASN A 59 -14.30 -6.98 -12.80
C ASN A 59 -14.79 -6.91 -14.24
N GLY A 60 -14.04 -7.48 -15.18
CA GLY A 60 -14.36 -7.44 -16.62
C GLY A 60 -15.71 -8.06 -17.03
N LYS A 61 -16.29 -8.95 -16.21
CA LYS A 61 -17.55 -9.67 -16.53
C LYS A 61 -18.79 -9.16 -15.81
N SER A 62 -18.68 -8.15 -14.95
CA SER A 62 -19.81 -7.64 -14.15
C SER A 62 -20.25 -6.22 -14.55
N ALA A 63 -19.84 -5.72 -15.72
CA ALA A 63 -20.24 -4.40 -16.19
C ALA A 63 -21.78 -4.26 -16.29
N TRP A 64 -22.47 -5.32 -16.67
CA TRP A 64 -23.94 -5.36 -16.80
C TRP A 64 -24.66 -5.29 -15.45
N ARG A 65 -24.13 -5.94 -14.41
CA ARG A 65 -24.66 -5.85 -13.05
C ARG A 65 -24.40 -4.49 -12.37
N ARG A 66 -23.44 -3.71 -12.87
CA ARG A 66 -23.09 -2.38 -12.37
C ARG A 66 -23.94 -1.26 -12.97
N TRP A 67 -24.62 -1.50 -14.05
CA TRP A 67 -25.49 -0.50 -14.67
C TRP A 67 -26.64 -0.10 -13.74
N PHE A 68 -27.09 -1.01 -12.87
CA PHE A 68 -28.06 -0.70 -11.79
C PHE A 68 -27.41 -0.18 -10.50
N GLY A 69 -26.08 -0.10 -10.41
CA GLY A 69 -25.35 0.42 -9.24
C GLY A 69 -24.35 1.50 -9.64
N LEU A 70 -24.74 2.75 -9.65
CA LEU A 70 -23.92 3.96 -9.90
C LEU A 70 -22.60 4.03 -9.08
N ARG A 71 -22.45 3.18 -8.06
CA ARG A 71 -21.26 3.10 -7.20
C ARG A 71 -19.95 2.72 -7.90
N GLY A 72 -20.00 2.04 -9.04
CA GLY A 72 -18.78 1.65 -9.79
C GLY A 72 -18.22 2.78 -10.65
N TRP A 73 -19.01 3.79 -10.95
CA TRP A 73 -18.68 4.90 -11.84
C TRP A 73 -18.22 6.14 -11.07
N LEU A 74 -18.76 6.36 -9.88
CA LEU A 74 -18.55 7.57 -9.07
C LEU A 74 -17.70 7.32 -7.81
N GLY A 75 -17.38 6.07 -7.46
CA GLY A 75 -16.59 5.75 -6.27
C GLY A 75 -15.09 5.94 -6.50
N PRO A 76 -14.36 6.38 -5.47
CA PRO A 76 -12.90 6.45 -5.53
C PRO A 76 -12.32 5.06 -5.79
N GLN A 77 -11.47 4.94 -6.80
CA GLN A 77 -10.79 3.69 -7.09
C GLN A 77 -9.85 3.34 -5.94
N ARG A 78 -9.90 2.09 -5.45
CA ARG A 78 -9.10 1.64 -4.29
C ARG A 78 -7.62 1.99 -4.41
N VAL A 79 -7.02 1.80 -5.58
CA VAL A 79 -5.62 2.12 -5.82
C VAL A 79 -5.33 3.62 -5.67
N ARG A 80 -6.24 4.48 -6.13
CA ARG A 80 -6.11 5.94 -6.03
C ARG A 80 -6.24 6.40 -4.58
N SER A 81 -7.17 5.82 -3.83
CA SER A 81 -7.36 6.14 -2.42
C SER A 81 -6.13 5.71 -1.60
N GLU A 82 -5.60 4.52 -1.83
CA GLU A 82 -4.42 4.01 -1.13
C GLU A 82 -3.18 4.89 -1.43
N TRP A 83 -2.96 5.24 -2.69
CA TRP A 83 -1.90 6.18 -3.07
C TRP A 83 -2.03 7.54 -2.37
N ARG A 84 -3.24 8.12 -2.34
CA ARG A 84 -3.50 9.39 -1.66
C ARG A 84 -3.27 9.30 -0.16
N ASN A 85 -3.73 8.22 0.47
CA ASN A 85 -3.60 8.01 1.90
C ASN A 85 -2.12 7.90 2.31
N LEU A 86 -1.30 7.12 1.61
CA LEU A 86 0.13 7.00 1.90
C LEU A 86 0.85 8.35 1.79
N ARG A 87 0.52 9.14 0.78
CA ARG A 87 1.08 10.49 0.64
C ARG A 87 0.61 11.43 1.75
N ALA A 88 -0.66 11.37 2.12
CA ALA A 88 -1.21 12.18 3.21
C ALA A 88 -0.56 11.81 4.55
N PHE A 89 -0.44 10.52 4.87
CA PHE A 89 0.20 10.05 6.09
C PHE A 89 1.65 10.56 6.19
N ARG A 90 2.40 10.47 5.10
CA ARG A 90 3.78 11.00 5.06
C ARG A 90 3.80 12.51 5.29
N ALA A 91 2.87 13.26 4.69
CA ALA A 91 2.75 14.71 4.90
C ALA A 91 2.36 15.09 6.34
N TRP A 92 1.66 14.21 7.05
CA TRP A 92 1.31 14.37 8.47
C TRP A 92 2.38 13.85 9.44
N GLY A 93 3.57 13.47 8.92
CA GLY A 93 4.67 12.95 9.73
C GLY A 93 4.46 11.53 10.22
N ILE A 94 3.49 10.77 9.68
CA ILE A 94 3.24 9.38 10.05
C ILE A 94 4.17 8.50 9.19
N PRO A 95 5.04 7.69 9.81
CA PRO A 95 5.92 6.78 9.09
C PRO A 95 5.12 5.78 8.24
N THR A 96 5.37 5.76 6.94
CA THR A 96 4.70 4.87 5.99
C THR A 96 5.68 4.43 4.90
N PRO A 97 5.42 3.29 4.22
CA PRO A 97 6.20 2.90 3.05
C PRO A 97 6.26 4.01 2.01
N SER A 98 7.44 4.23 1.44
CA SER A 98 7.60 5.18 0.33
C SER A 98 6.89 4.67 -0.91
N VAL A 99 6.07 5.53 -1.51
CA VAL A 99 5.45 5.21 -2.80
C VAL A 99 6.46 5.45 -3.91
N VAL A 100 6.68 4.43 -4.73
CA VAL A 100 7.64 4.43 -5.85
C VAL A 100 6.93 4.74 -7.17
N ALA A 101 5.81 4.06 -7.41
CA ALA A 101 5.03 4.27 -8.62
C ALA A 101 3.53 4.01 -8.37
N TYR A 102 2.72 4.65 -9.16
CA TYR A 102 1.27 4.53 -9.12
C TYR A 102 0.69 4.68 -10.52
N GLY A 103 -0.27 3.86 -10.87
CA GLY A 103 -0.97 4.03 -12.13
C GLY A 103 -2.35 3.42 -12.19
N ILE A 104 -3.13 3.95 -13.10
CA ILE A 104 -4.48 3.47 -13.41
C ILE A 104 -4.70 3.47 -14.92
N GLU A 105 -5.44 2.48 -15.39
CA GLU A 105 -5.98 2.42 -16.73
C GLU A 105 -7.50 2.45 -16.67
N GLN A 106 -8.10 3.34 -17.46
CA GLN A 106 -9.54 3.45 -17.63
C GLN A 106 -9.89 3.37 -19.12
N ARG A 107 -10.98 2.68 -19.41
CA ARG A 107 -11.56 2.61 -20.76
C ARG A 107 -13.01 3.07 -20.71
N LEU A 108 -13.34 4.10 -21.48
CA LEU A 108 -14.67 4.73 -21.46
C LEU A 108 -15.15 5.09 -20.06
N GLY A 109 -14.25 5.66 -19.23
CA GLY A 109 -14.52 6.03 -17.83
C GLY A 109 -14.51 4.86 -16.82
N ALA A 110 -14.57 3.62 -17.29
CA ALA A 110 -14.53 2.44 -16.41
C ALA A 110 -13.09 2.05 -16.02
N PHE A 111 -12.91 1.65 -14.77
CA PHE A 111 -11.63 1.14 -14.29
C PHE A 111 -11.32 -0.23 -14.91
N VAL A 112 -10.17 -0.36 -15.54
CA VAL A 112 -9.67 -1.61 -16.14
C VAL A 112 -8.68 -2.28 -15.19
N ARG A 113 -7.61 -1.59 -14.83
CA ARG A 113 -6.56 -2.07 -13.95
C ARG A 113 -5.79 -0.91 -13.33
N GLY A 114 -5.06 -1.19 -12.28
CA GLY A 114 -4.16 -0.22 -11.66
C GLY A 114 -3.09 -0.90 -10.84
N ALA A 115 -2.07 -0.14 -10.48
CA ALA A 115 -1.00 -0.63 -9.63
C ALA A 115 -0.50 0.45 -8.68
N LEU A 116 0.00 -0.02 -7.54
CA LEU A 116 0.72 0.76 -6.55
C LEU A 116 2.00 0.00 -6.19
N VAL A 117 3.13 0.69 -6.30
CA VAL A 117 4.44 0.15 -5.90
C VAL A 117 4.91 0.92 -4.68
N THR A 118 5.26 0.19 -3.63
CA THR A 118 5.85 0.75 -2.42
C THR A 118 7.16 0.06 -2.10
N GLU A 119 8.12 0.79 -1.54
CA GLU A 119 9.32 0.17 -1.01
C GLU A 119 9.01 -0.53 0.32
N GLU A 120 9.62 -1.70 0.55
CA GLU A 120 9.51 -2.40 1.81
C GLU A 120 10.20 -1.61 2.93
N LEU A 121 9.54 -1.47 4.07
CA LEU A 121 10.17 -0.97 5.28
C LEU A 121 11.11 -2.05 5.80
N ARG A 122 12.41 -1.77 5.76
CA ARG A 122 13.44 -2.69 6.24
C ARG A 122 13.40 -2.77 7.77
N GLU A 123 13.89 -3.88 8.30
CA GLU A 123 14.03 -4.09 9.75
C GLU A 123 12.74 -3.84 10.56
N THR A 124 11.58 -4.08 9.94
CA THR A 124 10.28 -3.96 10.62
C THR A 124 9.58 -5.31 10.76
N THR A 125 8.70 -5.41 11.72
CA THR A 125 7.75 -6.50 11.89
C THR A 125 6.38 -5.96 12.28
N ASP A 126 5.31 -6.64 11.92
CA ASP A 126 3.97 -6.25 12.34
C ASP A 126 3.59 -6.86 13.69
N LEU A 127 2.77 -6.15 14.47
CA LEU A 127 2.36 -6.60 15.82
C LEU A 127 1.62 -7.94 15.79
N SER A 128 0.92 -8.28 14.70
CA SER A 128 0.24 -9.57 14.58
C SER A 128 1.24 -10.72 14.39
N SER A 129 2.33 -10.49 13.69
CA SER A 129 3.43 -11.46 13.54
C SER A 129 4.17 -11.65 14.85
N MET A 130 4.43 -10.57 15.59
CA MET A 130 5.03 -10.65 16.94
C MET A 130 4.18 -11.49 17.90
N THR A 131 2.86 -11.32 17.87
CA THR A 131 1.96 -12.14 18.69
C THR A 131 2.05 -13.62 18.33
N ARG A 132 2.09 -13.94 17.05
CA ARG A 132 2.21 -15.34 16.58
C ARG A 132 3.54 -16.00 16.95
N SER A 133 4.62 -15.21 16.99
CA SER A 133 5.96 -15.69 17.38
C SER A 133 6.22 -15.65 18.88
N ASN A 134 5.28 -15.21 19.69
CA ASN A 134 5.45 -14.96 21.12
C ASN A 134 6.66 -14.05 21.40
N ASP A 135 6.79 -12.97 20.67
CA ASP A 135 7.91 -12.02 20.82
C ASP A 135 7.96 -11.49 22.25
N PRO A 136 9.10 -11.60 22.98
CA PRO A 136 9.21 -11.22 24.40
C PRO A 136 8.94 -9.75 24.67
N ARG A 137 9.12 -8.86 23.67
CA ARG A 137 8.81 -7.43 23.80
C ARG A 137 7.35 -7.15 24.15
N LEU A 138 6.44 -8.04 23.74
CA LEU A 138 5.00 -7.93 24.09
C LEU A 138 4.71 -8.11 25.59
N SER A 139 5.65 -8.67 26.34
CA SER A 139 5.58 -8.80 27.81
C SER A 139 6.25 -7.64 28.55
N ASP A 140 7.03 -6.80 27.86
CA ASP A 140 7.63 -5.61 28.42
C ASP A 140 6.62 -4.45 28.47
N ARG A 141 6.16 -4.11 29.67
CA ARG A 141 5.17 -3.04 29.87
C ARG A 141 5.65 -1.67 29.38
N ARG A 142 6.96 -1.39 29.43
CA ARG A 142 7.51 -0.10 29.00
C ARG A 142 7.47 -0.01 27.47
N TRP A 143 7.90 -1.07 26.81
CA TRP A 143 7.85 -1.16 25.37
C TRP A 143 6.40 -1.08 24.83
N VAL A 144 5.47 -1.84 25.42
CA VAL A 144 4.05 -1.80 25.05
C VAL A 144 3.45 -0.40 25.24
N ALA A 145 3.77 0.29 26.34
CA ALA A 145 3.29 1.64 26.58
C ALA A 145 3.85 2.64 25.55
N GLU A 146 5.12 2.49 25.15
CA GLU A 146 5.72 3.35 24.13
C GLU A 146 5.06 3.13 22.76
N VAL A 147 4.88 1.90 22.33
CA VAL A 147 4.17 1.58 21.08
C VAL A 147 2.74 2.14 21.12
N ALA A 148 2.02 1.95 22.22
CA ALA A 148 0.67 2.49 22.37
C ALA A 148 0.64 4.02 22.26
N ARG A 149 1.62 4.70 22.86
CA ARG A 149 1.77 6.17 22.78
C ARG A 149 2.01 6.63 21.33
N GLN A 150 2.89 5.94 20.58
CA GLN A 150 3.18 6.27 19.19
C GLN A 150 1.95 6.04 18.29
N VAL A 151 1.22 4.94 18.48
CA VAL A 151 -0.02 4.67 17.76
C VAL A 151 -1.08 5.74 18.07
N ALA A 152 -1.19 6.15 19.35
CA ALA A 152 -2.11 7.21 19.73
C ALA A 152 -1.75 8.56 19.09
N ALA A 153 -0.47 8.92 19.06
CA ALA A 153 0.02 10.15 18.43
C ALA A 153 -0.25 10.16 16.92
N ALA A 154 0.04 9.04 16.22
CA ALA A 154 -0.26 8.89 14.81
C ALA A 154 -1.78 8.98 14.53
N THR A 155 -2.60 8.35 15.38
CA THR A 155 -4.07 8.41 15.28
C THR A 155 -4.58 9.83 15.51
N GLN A 156 -4.02 10.54 16.49
CA GLN A 156 -4.35 11.96 16.75
C GLN A 156 -4.04 12.83 15.53
N SER A 157 -2.87 12.65 14.90
CA SER A 157 -2.50 13.38 13.68
C SER A 157 -3.49 13.11 12.53
N MET A 158 -3.92 11.86 12.34
CA MET A 158 -4.95 11.51 11.36
C MET A 158 -6.29 12.20 11.67
N HIS A 159 -6.74 12.15 12.91
CA HIS A 159 -8.02 12.74 13.33
C HIS A 159 -7.99 14.27 13.22
N ALA A 160 -6.88 14.92 13.58
CA ALA A 160 -6.71 16.37 13.41
C ALA A 160 -6.81 16.80 11.94
N ALA A 161 -6.42 15.93 11.00
CA ALA A 161 -6.59 16.13 9.57
C ALA A 161 -7.97 15.69 9.03
N GLY A 162 -8.92 15.32 9.90
CA GLY A 162 -10.26 14.85 9.52
C GLY A 162 -10.29 13.46 8.90
N PHE A 163 -9.24 12.65 9.11
CA PHE A 163 -9.14 11.31 8.56
C PHE A 163 -9.40 10.24 9.62
N VAL A 164 -10.26 9.26 9.28
CA VAL A 164 -10.52 8.07 10.11
C VAL A 164 -9.99 6.84 9.40
N HIS A 165 -9.06 6.13 10.05
CA HIS A 165 -8.48 4.90 9.52
C HIS A 165 -9.35 3.69 9.84
N ASN A 166 -10.16 3.24 8.86
CA ASN A 166 -11.14 2.17 9.06
C ASN A 166 -10.54 0.75 9.14
N ASP A 167 -9.22 0.59 8.97
CA ASP A 167 -8.53 -0.72 9.02
C ASP A 167 -7.26 -0.67 9.89
N LEU A 168 -7.30 0.04 11.01
CA LEU A 168 -6.20 0.09 11.98
C LEU A 168 -6.18 -1.21 12.79
N LYS A 169 -5.42 -2.18 12.29
CA LYS A 169 -5.27 -3.53 12.86
C LYS A 169 -3.81 -3.81 13.16
N TRP A 170 -3.53 -4.69 14.08
CA TRP A 170 -2.17 -5.08 14.49
C TRP A 170 -1.25 -5.48 13.32
N ARG A 171 -1.79 -6.15 12.30
CA ARG A 171 -1.03 -6.48 11.07
C ARG A 171 -0.66 -5.28 10.21
N ASN A 172 -1.26 -4.12 10.45
CA ASN A 172 -1.00 -2.88 9.74
C ASN A 172 -0.16 -1.90 10.58
N LEU A 173 0.22 -2.32 11.79
CA LEU A 173 1.12 -1.58 12.69
C LEU A 173 2.48 -2.26 12.65
N LEU A 174 3.44 -1.55 12.08
CA LEU A 174 4.82 -2.00 11.95
C LEU A 174 5.67 -1.35 13.02
N VAL A 175 6.53 -2.12 13.64
CA VAL A 175 7.51 -1.67 14.62
C VAL A 175 8.90 -2.05 14.15
N ASP A 176 9.91 -1.28 14.56
CA ASP A 176 11.30 -1.61 14.29
C ASP A 176 11.69 -2.91 15.02
N ARG A 177 12.56 -3.70 14.42
CA ARG A 177 13.07 -4.94 15.02
C ARG A 177 14.17 -4.67 16.03
N SER A 178 14.82 -3.53 15.91
CA SER A 178 15.95 -3.13 16.75
C SER A 178 15.53 -2.43 18.04
N ASP A 179 14.28 -2.00 18.15
CA ASP A 179 13.76 -1.28 19.33
C ASP A 179 13.05 -2.19 20.33
#